data_5754091d8833c80dc6e7ddb134bc1a84
#
_entry.id   5754091d8833c80dc6e7ddb134bc1a84
#
_cell.length_a   1.000
_cell.length_b   1.000
_cell.length_c   1.000
_cell.angle_alpha   90.00
_cell.angle_beta   90.00
_cell.angle_gamma   90.00
#
_symmetry.space_group_name_H-M   'P 1'
#
loop_
_entity.id
_entity.type
_entity.pdbx_description
1 polymer ?
#
loop_
_entity_poly.entity_id
_entity_poly.type
_entity_poly.pdbx_seq_one_letter_code
_entity_poly.pdbx_strand_id
1 'polypeptide(L)'
;MLYSCLVDADFIDTETFMDGKAAPRGSGTDIAALRDIVSAQAQRYLRAESPSPVSVQRNTVLRACLEKGAHGPQGLYTLTVPTGGGKTFASLAFALEHAAAQKMKRVIYVIPYMSIIDQTAAVFSGLLGAENVLADFSNAEYKTVEQDDLTPAQYRQMLASENWDAPVVVTTAVQFFESLYANRSSRCRKLHNIADSVIIFDEAQTLPGDYLAPCVSAIAQLIQHYHSTAILCTATQPALEPLFRHFAPELHPQEITPDAARLYEVLRRTTLQDLGTLPQEEFAARLANHPQVLCVVNRRKTAQQLYAALPAEGSYCLTTLLCAADRRRQLDAIRQRLKKGLPCRVVSTSLIEAGVDVDFPVAYREQCGLDSLLQTAGRCNREGRRGAEESIVYRFRLDECSTPQMLRQNVSALDYTARHQDTLDTPRAIQRYFNELSDLRGPDAVDKHGILDAFLRGIRGCQFPFAQVAEEFRLIENAARTVYLPVGEGAALCEQLRSGHVTRTLLRKLGVYSVSCYKDQFDKLDAAGALELRPDGSAILTDTSCYSEKTGLAMDVETGIGLYF
;
A
#
# COMPACT_ATOMS: atom_id res chain seq x y z
N MET A 1 -12.81 22.02 -6.76
CA MET A 1 -11.92 22.97 -6.05
C MET A 1 -12.69 24.13 -5.38
N LEU A 2 -13.49 24.95 -6.07
CA LEU A 2 -14.24 26.06 -5.42
C LEU A 2 -15.09 25.62 -4.23
N TYR A 3 -15.81 24.52 -4.36
CA TYR A 3 -16.57 23.94 -3.23
C TYR A 3 -15.68 23.58 -2.04
N SER A 4 -14.51 23.02 -2.31
CA SER A 4 -13.52 22.68 -1.27
C SER A 4 -13.03 23.91 -0.51
N CYS A 5 -12.70 25.00 -1.22
CA CYS A 5 -12.30 26.26 -0.60
C CYS A 5 -13.41 26.85 0.27
N LEU A 6 -14.65 26.86 -0.24
CA LEU A 6 -15.80 27.40 0.47
C LEU A 6 -16.06 26.61 1.76
N VAL A 7 -16.12 25.29 1.65
CA VAL A 7 -16.39 24.41 2.80
C VAL A 7 -15.29 24.50 3.84
N ASP A 8 -14.02 24.50 3.42
CA ASP A 8 -12.90 24.58 4.37
C ASP A 8 -12.89 25.95 5.09
N ALA A 9 -13.15 27.05 4.38
CA ALA A 9 -13.27 28.38 4.97
C ALA A 9 -14.42 28.45 6.00
N ASP A 10 -15.58 27.87 5.68
CA ASP A 10 -16.75 27.82 6.59
C ASP A 10 -16.44 27.03 7.87
N PHE A 11 -15.78 25.88 7.75
CA PHE A 11 -15.37 25.07 8.91
C PHE A 11 -14.33 25.81 9.78
N ILE A 12 -13.33 26.46 9.16
CA ILE A 12 -12.29 27.20 9.89
C ILE A 12 -12.88 28.44 10.58
N ASP A 13 -13.79 29.15 9.93
CA ASP A 13 -14.48 30.31 10.51
C ASP A 13 -15.34 29.90 11.71
N THR A 14 -16.12 28.82 11.55
CA THR A 14 -16.95 28.26 12.63
C THR A 14 -16.08 27.83 13.83
N GLU A 15 -14.96 27.12 13.59
CA GLU A 15 -14.00 26.71 14.62
C GLU A 15 -13.43 27.93 15.36
N THR A 16 -12.99 28.93 14.60
CA THR A 16 -12.45 30.18 15.18
C THR A 16 -13.48 30.91 16.03
N PHE A 17 -14.74 30.96 15.59
CA PHE A 17 -15.84 31.56 16.34
C PHE A 17 -16.12 30.79 17.63
N MET A 18 -16.18 29.47 17.61
CA MET A 18 -16.47 28.63 18.77
C MET A 18 -15.35 28.65 19.80
N ASP A 19 -14.10 28.62 19.36
CA ASP A 19 -12.91 28.57 20.24
C ASP A 19 -12.40 29.97 20.65
N GLY A 20 -12.96 31.03 20.06
CA GLY A 20 -12.55 32.42 20.31
C GLY A 20 -11.14 32.78 19.81
N LYS A 21 -10.48 31.91 19.12
CA LYS A 21 -9.15 32.10 18.52
C LYS A 21 -8.93 31.16 17.33
N ALA A 22 -8.09 31.57 16.37
CA ALA A 22 -7.69 30.73 15.28
C ALA A 22 -6.85 29.52 15.79
N ALA A 23 -7.19 28.33 15.33
CA ALA A 23 -6.42 27.12 15.64
C ALA A 23 -5.04 27.15 14.95
N PRO A 24 -3.97 26.62 15.58
CA PRO A 24 -2.63 26.57 15.00
C PRO A 24 -2.56 25.51 13.91
N ARG A 25 -2.82 25.89 12.66
CA ARG A 25 -2.71 25.03 11.48
C ARG A 25 -1.38 25.25 10.76
N GLY A 26 -0.97 24.23 9.98
CA GLY A 26 0.29 24.25 9.23
C GLY A 26 1.55 24.15 10.10
N SER A 27 2.68 23.88 9.48
CA SER A 27 4.00 23.84 10.16
C SER A 27 4.72 25.19 10.11
N GLY A 28 4.34 26.05 9.19
CA GLY A 28 5.05 27.30 8.91
C GLY A 28 6.39 27.13 8.21
N THR A 29 6.80 25.90 7.88
CA THR A 29 8.06 25.64 7.19
C THR A 29 7.86 25.69 5.67
N ASP A 30 8.71 26.45 5.00
CA ASP A 30 8.69 26.59 3.53
C ASP A 30 9.25 25.34 2.84
N ILE A 31 8.72 25.01 1.68
CA ILE A 31 9.19 23.92 0.82
C ILE A 31 10.70 24.08 0.48
N ALA A 32 11.18 25.30 0.30
CA ALA A 32 12.60 25.55 0.03
C ALA A 32 13.51 25.13 1.19
N ALA A 33 13.09 25.36 2.44
CA ALA A 33 13.83 24.89 3.63
C ALA A 33 13.85 23.36 3.72
N LEU A 34 12.73 22.69 3.43
CA LEU A 34 12.66 21.22 3.39
C LEU A 34 13.50 20.63 2.26
N ARG A 35 13.52 21.27 1.08
CA ARG A 35 14.40 20.92 -0.02
C ARG A 35 15.86 20.97 0.42
N ASP A 36 16.29 22.03 1.13
CA ASP A 36 17.68 22.19 1.57
C ASP A 36 18.11 21.06 2.53
N ILE A 37 17.22 20.63 3.42
CA ILE A 37 17.46 19.47 4.31
C ILE A 37 17.70 18.19 3.49
N VAL A 38 16.81 17.91 2.53
CA VAL A 38 16.92 16.69 1.69
C VAL A 38 18.15 16.76 0.78
N SER A 39 18.46 17.91 0.21
CA SER A 39 19.64 18.12 -0.63
C SER A 39 20.92 17.93 0.17
N ALA A 40 20.99 18.41 1.42
CA ALA A 40 22.13 18.16 2.30
C ALA A 40 22.32 16.66 2.59
N GLN A 41 21.22 15.93 2.85
CA GLN A 41 21.27 14.47 3.03
C GLN A 41 21.66 13.74 1.75
N ALA A 42 21.13 14.15 0.59
CA ALA A 42 21.49 13.62 -0.72
C ALA A 42 22.99 13.77 -0.99
N GLN A 43 23.58 14.95 -0.69
CA GLN A 43 25.01 15.18 -0.84
C GLN A 43 25.86 14.26 0.04
N ARG A 44 25.39 13.89 1.24
CA ARG A 44 26.09 12.91 2.10
C ARG A 44 26.13 11.53 1.43
N TYR A 45 25.01 11.07 0.84
CA TYR A 45 24.99 9.80 0.10
C TYR A 45 25.89 9.83 -1.15
N LEU A 46 25.88 10.93 -1.89
CA LEU A 46 26.66 11.08 -3.12
C LEU A 46 28.17 11.18 -2.88
N ARG A 47 28.60 11.63 -1.69
CA ARG A 47 30.01 11.79 -1.30
C ARG A 47 30.57 10.61 -0.50
N ALA A 48 29.75 9.57 -0.25
CA ALA A 48 30.19 8.40 0.52
C ALA A 48 31.43 7.76 -0.12
N GLU A 49 32.47 7.53 0.66
CA GLU A 49 33.69 6.87 0.23
C GLU A 49 33.44 5.38 0.00
N SER A 50 34.03 4.81 -1.06
CA SER A 50 33.95 3.38 -1.42
C SER A 50 32.52 2.84 -1.50
N PRO A 51 31.64 3.36 -2.37
CA PRO A 51 30.26 2.91 -2.49
C PRO A 51 30.21 1.47 -3.06
N SER A 52 29.32 0.63 -2.50
CA SER A 52 29.01 -0.67 -3.10
C SER A 52 28.43 -0.50 -4.52
N PRO A 53 28.47 -1.53 -5.38
CA PRO A 53 27.84 -1.46 -6.71
C PRO A 53 26.37 -1.02 -6.66
N VAL A 54 25.63 -1.47 -5.64
CA VAL A 54 24.24 -1.06 -5.39
C VAL A 54 24.15 0.43 -5.04
N SER A 55 25.08 0.93 -4.19
CA SER A 55 25.11 2.34 -3.81
C SER A 55 25.45 3.25 -4.99
N VAL A 56 26.31 2.79 -5.90
CA VAL A 56 26.60 3.53 -7.16
C VAL A 56 25.33 3.72 -7.98
N GLN A 57 24.53 2.65 -8.15
CA GLN A 57 23.28 2.73 -8.90
C GLN A 57 22.22 3.60 -8.19
N ARG A 58 22.09 3.47 -6.87
CA ARG A 58 21.23 4.38 -6.07
C ARG A 58 21.64 5.84 -6.23
N ASN A 59 22.92 6.12 -6.26
CA ASN A 59 23.46 7.46 -6.48
C ASN A 59 23.19 7.97 -7.91
N THR A 60 23.20 7.09 -8.91
CA THR A 60 22.83 7.45 -10.29
C THR A 60 21.36 7.86 -10.37
N VAL A 61 20.47 7.08 -9.78
CA VAL A 61 19.04 7.40 -9.69
C VAL A 61 18.82 8.71 -8.93
N LEU A 62 19.49 8.89 -7.78
CA LEU A 62 19.37 10.09 -6.97
C LEU A 62 19.82 11.35 -7.71
N ARG A 63 20.94 11.30 -8.42
CA ARG A 63 21.39 12.44 -9.25
C ARG A 63 20.39 12.80 -10.34
N ALA A 64 19.85 11.80 -11.04
CA ALA A 64 18.84 12.02 -12.06
C ALA A 64 17.55 12.65 -11.47
N CYS A 65 17.14 12.22 -10.28
CA CYS A 65 16.01 12.78 -9.56
C CYS A 65 16.25 14.25 -9.17
N LEU A 66 17.40 14.59 -8.63
CA LEU A 66 17.75 15.96 -8.26
C LEU A 66 17.80 16.87 -9.49
N GLU A 67 18.47 16.45 -10.57
CA GLU A 67 18.61 17.21 -11.81
C GLU A 67 17.26 17.44 -12.49
N LYS A 68 16.46 16.38 -12.67
CA LYS A 68 15.13 16.49 -13.27
C LYS A 68 14.17 17.28 -12.38
N GLY A 69 14.28 17.16 -11.04
CA GLY A 69 13.50 17.95 -10.10
C GLY A 69 13.78 19.44 -10.25
N ALA A 70 15.05 19.84 -10.32
CA ALA A 70 15.45 21.23 -10.41
C ALA A 70 15.11 21.90 -11.76
N HIS A 71 15.17 21.16 -12.88
CA HIS A 71 15.11 21.73 -14.21
C HIS A 71 13.93 21.23 -15.07
N GLY A 72 13.22 20.20 -14.64
CA GLY A 72 12.11 19.63 -15.39
C GLY A 72 10.87 20.53 -15.37
N PRO A 73 10.06 20.55 -16.45
CA PRO A 73 8.79 21.26 -16.47
C PRO A 73 7.73 20.59 -15.59
N GLN A 74 6.69 21.32 -15.23
CA GLN A 74 5.48 20.75 -14.66
C GLN A 74 4.91 19.68 -15.60
N GLY A 75 4.45 18.53 -15.04
CA GLY A 75 3.91 17.47 -15.89
C GLY A 75 3.81 16.09 -15.23
N LEU A 76 3.86 15.07 -16.08
CA LEU A 76 3.81 13.67 -15.68
C LEU A 76 5.20 13.04 -15.79
N TYR A 77 5.64 12.41 -14.71
CA TYR A 77 6.93 11.73 -14.64
C TYR A 77 6.76 10.25 -14.29
N THR A 78 7.70 9.44 -14.74
CA THR A 78 7.86 8.06 -14.31
C THR A 78 9.22 7.86 -13.65
N LEU A 79 9.27 7.08 -12.60
CA LEU A 79 10.50 6.67 -11.92
C LEU A 79 10.54 5.15 -11.87
N THR A 80 11.18 4.56 -12.89
CA THR A 80 11.26 3.11 -13.09
C THR A 80 12.55 2.57 -12.46
N VAL A 81 12.43 2.04 -11.24
CA VAL A 81 13.58 1.57 -10.46
C VAL A 81 13.24 0.25 -9.78
N PRO A 82 14.07 -0.80 -9.93
CA PRO A 82 13.88 -2.09 -9.27
C PRO A 82 13.78 -1.97 -7.75
N THR A 83 13.18 -2.97 -7.10
CA THR A 83 13.08 -3.03 -5.65
C THR A 83 14.46 -2.93 -5.00
N GLY A 84 14.59 -2.08 -3.98
CA GLY A 84 15.87 -1.82 -3.30
C GLY A 84 16.79 -0.83 -4.01
N GLY A 85 16.36 -0.25 -5.14
CA GLY A 85 17.12 0.79 -5.87
C GLY A 85 17.04 2.20 -5.28
N GLY A 86 16.40 2.40 -4.10
CA GLY A 86 16.38 3.69 -3.40
C GLY A 86 15.24 4.62 -3.79
N LYS A 87 14.14 4.10 -4.37
CA LYS A 87 12.96 4.86 -4.85
C LYS A 87 12.45 5.90 -3.86
N THR A 88 12.20 5.51 -2.60
CA THR A 88 11.51 6.34 -1.61
C THR A 88 12.23 7.66 -1.33
N PHE A 89 13.54 7.61 -1.11
CA PHE A 89 14.33 8.82 -0.87
C PHE A 89 14.54 9.62 -2.16
N ALA A 90 14.81 8.95 -3.28
CA ALA A 90 15.05 9.61 -4.56
C ALA A 90 13.79 10.33 -5.09
N SER A 91 12.59 9.73 -4.94
CA SER A 91 11.32 10.37 -5.32
C SER A 91 10.99 11.57 -4.42
N LEU A 92 11.27 11.49 -3.12
CA LEU A 92 11.11 12.63 -2.21
C LEU A 92 12.08 13.77 -2.58
N ALA A 93 13.35 13.44 -2.91
CA ALA A 93 14.34 14.41 -3.34
C ALA A 93 13.93 15.11 -4.64
N PHE A 94 13.46 14.35 -5.65
CA PHE A 94 12.87 14.94 -6.85
C PHE A 94 11.72 15.88 -6.50
N ALA A 95 10.77 15.41 -5.66
CA ALA A 95 9.55 16.14 -5.39
C ALA A 95 9.79 17.48 -4.69
N LEU A 96 10.70 17.52 -3.72
CA LEU A 96 11.03 18.77 -3.02
C LEU A 96 11.84 19.74 -3.91
N GLU A 97 12.80 19.23 -4.70
CA GLU A 97 13.52 20.06 -5.70
C GLU A 97 12.52 20.64 -6.71
N HIS A 98 11.62 19.80 -7.22
CA HIS A 98 10.63 20.22 -8.21
C HIS A 98 9.61 21.20 -7.65
N ALA A 99 9.10 20.93 -6.44
CA ALA A 99 8.17 21.82 -5.76
C ALA A 99 8.79 23.20 -5.51
N ALA A 100 10.06 23.26 -5.09
CA ALA A 100 10.77 24.52 -4.92
C ALA A 100 10.99 25.25 -6.26
N ALA A 101 11.43 24.54 -7.31
CA ALA A 101 11.67 25.11 -8.63
C ALA A 101 10.38 25.64 -9.30
N GLN A 102 9.27 24.90 -9.18
CA GLN A 102 7.98 25.25 -9.77
C GLN A 102 7.09 26.09 -8.84
N LYS A 103 7.58 26.47 -7.66
CA LYS A 103 6.84 27.25 -6.64
C LYS A 103 5.56 26.56 -6.17
N MET A 104 5.57 25.23 -6.12
CA MET A 104 4.48 24.43 -5.56
C MET A 104 4.53 24.42 -4.04
N LYS A 105 3.38 24.21 -3.40
CA LYS A 105 3.22 24.41 -1.94
C LYS A 105 3.49 23.15 -1.12
N ARG A 106 3.37 21.95 -1.71
CA ARG A 106 3.45 20.70 -0.94
C ARG A 106 3.85 19.49 -1.78
N VAL A 107 4.23 18.43 -1.07
CA VAL A 107 4.45 17.10 -1.60
C VAL A 107 3.41 16.15 -1.01
N ILE A 108 2.70 15.39 -1.84
CA ILE A 108 1.74 14.37 -1.43
C ILE A 108 2.29 13.01 -1.84
N TYR A 109 2.58 12.15 -0.86
CA TYR A 109 3.11 10.81 -1.07
C TYR A 109 1.99 9.78 -0.91
N VAL A 110 1.56 9.18 -2.00
CA VAL A 110 0.41 8.25 -2.06
C VAL A 110 0.93 6.82 -2.09
N ILE A 111 0.55 6.02 -1.09
CA ILE A 111 0.99 4.64 -0.89
C ILE A 111 -0.20 3.68 -1.02
N PRO A 112 -0.06 2.50 -1.66
CA PRO A 112 -1.18 1.58 -1.82
C PRO A 112 -1.58 0.85 -0.53
N TYR A 113 -0.65 0.63 0.40
CA TYR A 113 -0.85 -0.25 1.55
C TYR A 113 -0.60 0.45 2.89
N MET A 114 -1.51 0.27 3.84
CA MET A 114 -1.40 0.83 5.19
C MET A 114 -0.17 0.32 5.97
N SER A 115 0.33 -0.88 5.65
CA SER A 115 1.50 -1.46 6.34
C SER A 115 2.81 -0.70 6.11
N ILE A 116 2.88 0.11 5.05
CA ILE A 116 4.09 0.86 4.66
C ILE A 116 4.04 2.31 5.14
N ILE A 117 2.83 2.84 5.33
CA ILE A 117 2.62 4.27 5.55
C ILE A 117 3.31 4.73 6.85
N ASP A 118 3.20 3.95 7.93
CA ASP A 118 3.87 4.25 9.21
C ASP A 118 5.39 4.34 9.05
N GLN A 119 5.97 3.38 8.33
CA GLN A 119 7.41 3.34 8.09
C GLN A 119 7.87 4.51 7.23
N THR A 120 7.15 4.81 6.16
CA THR A 120 7.50 5.93 5.26
C THR A 120 7.33 7.27 5.98
N ALA A 121 6.22 7.45 6.71
CA ALA A 121 5.99 8.65 7.50
C ALA A 121 7.05 8.84 8.59
N ALA A 122 7.45 7.76 9.28
CA ALA A 122 8.53 7.81 10.29
C ALA A 122 9.87 8.22 9.67
N VAL A 123 10.23 7.67 8.50
CA VAL A 123 11.45 8.04 7.77
C VAL A 123 11.42 9.52 7.38
N PHE A 124 10.32 10.00 6.83
CA PHE A 124 10.18 11.40 6.43
C PHE A 124 10.16 12.34 7.64
N SER A 125 9.45 11.97 8.72
CA SER A 125 9.44 12.75 9.97
C SER A 125 10.82 12.82 10.63
N GLY A 126 11.59 11.72 10.58
CA GLY A 126 12.96 11.70 11.08
C GLY A 126 13.92 12.58 10.27
N LEU A 127 13.64 12.79 8.99
CA LEU A 127 14.47 13.61 8.10
C LEU A 127 14.05 15.09 8.11
N LEU A 128 12.74 15.35 8.04
CA LEU A 128 12.16 16.69 7.81
C LEU A 128 11.63 17.36 9.07
N GLY A 129 11.53 16.64 10.19
CA GLY A 129 10.80 17.06 11.40
C GLY A 129 9.34 16.59 11.38
N ALA A 130 8.87 16.09 12.52
CA ALA A 130 7.52 15.53 12.64
C ALA A 130 6.40 16.57 12.42
N GLU A 131 6.68 17.83 12.65
CA GLU A 131 5.78 18.97 12.43
C GLU A 131 5.52 19.25 10.94
N ASN A 132 6.40 18.79 10.05
CA ASN A 132 6.33 19.03 8.60
C ASN A 132 5.70 17.86 7.84
N VAL A 133 5.46 16.73 8.50
CA VAL A 133 4.96 15.50 7.86
C VAL A 133 3.64 15.09 8.48
N LEU A 134 2.59 15.11 7.68
CA LEU A 134 1.28 14.59 8.06
C LEU A 134 1.12 13.16 7.53
N ALA A 135 0.87 12.21 8.43
CA ALA A 135 0.46 10.85 8.06
C ALA A 135 -1.06 10.72 8.17
N ASP A 136 -1.79 10.81 7.04
CA ASP A 136 -3.27 10.70 7.05
C ASP A 136 -3.74 9.33 6.55
N PHE A 137 -4.03 8.44 7.50
CA PHE A 137 -4.62 7.12 7.28
C PHE A 137 -5.48 6.69 8.48
N SER A 138 -6.19 5.57 8.38
CA SER A 138 -7.22 5.17 9.36
C SER A 138 -6.69 5.01 10.78
N ASN A 139 -5.48 4.46 10.95
CA ASN A 139 -4.89 4.10 12.24
C ASN A 139 -3.75 5.05 12.67
N ALA A 140 -3.71 6.28 12.16
CA ALA A 140 -2.70 7.25 12.57
C ALA A 140 -2.77 7.52 14.09
N GLU A 141 -1.61 7.66 14.73
CA GLU A 141 -1.49 7.74 16.20
C GLU A 141 -2.36 8.85 16.81
N TYR A 142 -2.35 10.06 16.25
CA TYR A 142 -3.18 11.17 16.71
C TYR A 142 -4.70 10.89 16.63
N LYS A 143 -5.11 9.86 15.88
CA LYS A 143 -6.52 9.43 15.80
C LYS A 143 -6.90 8.42 16.89
N THR A 144 -5.92 7.88 17.61
CA THR A 144 -6.13 6.86 18.67
C THR A 144 -6.09 7.42 20.08
N VAL A 145 -5.83 8.73 20.24
CA VAL A 145 -5.79 9.46 21.50
C VAL A 145 -7.06 10.28 21.66
N GLU A 146 -7.60 10.39 22.88
CA GLU A 146 -8.73 11.30 23.16
C GLU A 146 -8.28 12.75 22.94
N GLN A 147 -9.23 13.62 22.53
CA GLN A 147 -8.89 14.98 22.13
C GLN A 147 -8.24 15.79 23.27
N ASP A 148 -8.68 15.55 24.50
CA ASP A 148 -8.16 16.23 25.68
C ASP A 148 -6.76 15.76 26.09
N ASP A 149 -6.32 14.57 25.63
CA ASP A 149 -5.03 13.98 25.91
C ASP A 149 -4.00 14.22 24.79
N LEU A 150 -4.38 14.91 23.71
CA LEU A 150 -3.49 15.18 22.58
C LEU A 150 -2.36 16.12 22.96
N THR A 151 -1.14 15.75 22.60
CA THR A 151 -0.02 16.71 22.63
C THR A 151 -0.25 17.85 21.63
N PRO A 152 0.37 19.04 21.80
CA PRO A 152 0.24 20.13 20.83
C PRO A 152 0.64 19.74 19.39
N ALA A 153 1.57 18.80 19.23
CA ALA A 153 1.98 18.28 17.92
C ALA A 153 0.90 17.38 17.31
N GLN A 154 0.34 16.46 18.10
CA GLN A 154 -0.75 15.58 17.67
C GLN A 154 -2.03 16.36 17.36
N TYR A 155 -2.33 17.39 18.14
CA TYR A 155 -3.47 18.28 17.87
C TYR A 155 -3.32 19.01 16.52
N ARG A 156 -2.14 19.55 16.21
CA ARG A 156 -1.85 20.13 14.89
C ARG A 156 -1.98 19.12 13.76
N GLN A 157 -1.48 17.89 13.93
CA GLN A 157 -1.65 16.82 12.93
C GLN A 157 -3.13 16.46 12.74
N MET A 158 -3.92 16.42 13.79
CA MET A 158 -5.36 16.19 13.70
C MET A 158 -6.04 17.27 12.85
N LEU A 159 -5.77 18.54 13.14
CA LEU A 159 -6.31 19.66 12.37
C LEU A 159 -5.84 19.64 10.90
N ALA A 160 -4.56 19.38 10.66
CA ALA A 160 -3.99 19.29 9.32
C ALA A 160 -4.59 18.11 8.52
N SER A 161 -5.02 17.03 9.18
CA SER A 161 -5.63 15.88 8.50
C SER A 161 -7.01 16.17 7.90
N GLU A 162 -7.68 17.22 8.37
CA GLU A 162 -9.00 17.61 7.87
C GLU A 162 -8.94 18.21 6.48
N ASN A 163 -7.92 19.03 6.22
CA ASN A 163 -7.76 19.77 4.95
C ASN A 163 -6.41 19.56 4.25
N TRP A 164 -5.49 18.76 4.80
CA TRP A 164 -4.13 18.52 4.31
C TRP A 164 -3.26 19.79 4.26
N ASP A 165 -3.44 20.66 5.21
CA ASP A 165 -2.58 21.85 5.35
C ASP A 165 -1.25 21.49 6.03
N ALA A 166 -0.41 20.76 5.32
CA ALA A 166 0.93 20.36 5.71
C ALA A 166 1.85 20.35 4.47
N PRO A 167 3.14 20.68 4.60
CA PRO A 167 4.06 20.72 3.45
C PRO A 167 4.35 19.32 2.87
N VAL A 168 4.31 18.27 3.68
CA VAL A 168 4.44 16.88 3.23
C VAL A 168 3.30 16.06 3.80
N VAL A 169 2.51 15.44 2.92
CA VAL A 169 1.39 14.56 3.28
C VAL A 169 1.70 13.14 2.81
N VAL A 170 1.64 12.17 3.72
CA VAL A 170 1.75 10.74 3.41
C VAL A 170 0.38 10.11 3.61
N THR A 171 -0.18 9.53 2.57
CA THR A 171 -1.57 9.03 2.59
C THR A 171 -1.72 7.75 1.77
N THR A 172 -2.90 7.11 1.84
CA THR A 172 -3.22 5.94 1.03
C THR A 172 -3.85 6.33 -0.32
N ALA A 173 -3.72 5.46 -1.34
CA ALA A 173 -4.42 5.62 -2.61
C ALA A 173 -5.94 5.70 -2.42
N VAL A 174 -6.48 4.92 -1.48
CA VAL A 174 -7.90 4.95 -1.09
C VAL A 174 -8.31 6.35 -0.60
N GLN A 175 -7.59 6.88 0.38
CA GLN A 175 -7.88 8.19 0.95
C GLN A 175 -7.74 9.32 -0.08
N PHE A 176 -6.74 9.23 -0.95
CA PHE A 176 -6.49 10.21 -2.00
C PHE A 176 -7.63 10.23 -3.02
N PHE A 177 -7.89 9.11 -3.68
CA PHE A 177 -8.88 9.06 -4.75
C PHE A 177 -10.32 9.15 -4.25
N GLU A 178 -10.68 8.49 -3.14
CA GLU A 178 -12.03 8.62 -2.58
C GLU A 178 -12.34 10.05 -2.10
N SER A 179 -11.32 10.86 -1.75
CA SER A 179 -11.54 12.28 -1.47
C SER A 179 -11.89 13.08 -2.72
N LEU A 180 -11.27 12.78 -3.87
CA LEU A 180 -11.54 13.44 -5.16
C LEU A 180 -12.96 13.17 -5.66
N TYR A 181 -13.51 11.98 -5.38
CA TYR A 181 -14.85 11.55 -5.79
C TYR A 181 -15.90 11.62 -4.67
N ALA A 182 -15.56 12.28 -3.54
CA ALA A 182 -16.47 12.41 -2.41
C ALA A 182 -17.57 13.47 -2.64
N ASN A 183 -18.71 13.27 -1.95
CA ASN A 183 -19.80 14.25 -1.89
C ASN A 183 -19.97 14.87 -0.49
N ARG A 184 -19.30 14.33 0.54
CA ARG A 184 -19.38 14.85 1.92
C ARG A 184 -18.43 16.01 2.11
N SER A 185 -18.93 17.12 2.66
CA SER A 185 -18.15 18.34 2.94
C SER A 185 -16.85 18.05 3.69
N SER A 186 -16.90 17.24 4.76
CA SER A 186 -15.73 16.87 5.55
C SER A 186 -14.62 16.15 4.76
N ARG A 187 -14.96 15.41 3.69
CA ARG A 187 -13.97 14.79 2.81
C ARG A 187 -13.49 15.73 1.71
N CYS A 188 -14.33 16.65 1.27
CA CYS A 188 -14.01 17.61 0.22
C CYS A 188 -13.10 18.76 0.69
N ARG A 189 -12.98 19.01 2.01
CA ARG A 189 -12.15 20.10 2.57
C ARG A 189 -10.70 20.10 2.08
N LYS A 190 -10.14 18.93 1.81
CA LYS A 190 -8.73 18.75 1.42
C LYS A 190 -8.43 18.96 -0.06
N LEU A 191 -9.43 19.02 -0.94
CA LEU A 191 -9.21 18.99 -2.40
C LEU A 191 -8.45 20.21 -2.91
N HIS A 192 -8.72 21.42 -2.40
CA HIS A 192 -8.02 22.63 -2.82
C HIS A 192 -6.52 22.61 -2.45
N ASN A 193 -6.17 21.81 -1.43
CA ASN A 193 -4.80 21.59 -1.01
C ASN A 193 -4.08 20.48 -1.80
N ILE A 194 -4.76 19.79 -2.71
CA ILE A 194 -4.12 18.91 -3.71
C ILE A 194 -3.58 19.72 -4.90
N ALA A 195 -4.14 20.88 -5.17
CA ALA A 195 -3.59 21.83 -6.15
C ALA A 195 -2.20 22.35 -5.71
N ASP A 196 -1.43 22.85 -6.63
CA ASP A 196 -0.07 23.38 -6.38
C ASP A 196 0.84 22.36 -5.65
N SER A 197 0.79 21.08 -6.03
CA SER A 197 1.52 20.01 -5.35
C SER A 197 2.28 19.09 -6.29
N VAL A 198 3.34 18.47 -5.76
CA VAL A 198 3.98 17.30 -6.38
C VAL A 198 3.39 16.04 -5.75
N ILE A 199 2.78 15.20 -6.56
CA ILE A 199 2.08 14.00 -6.12
C ILE A 199 2.88 12.77 -6.54
N ILE A 200 3.35 12.00 -5.57
CA ILE A 200 4.10 10.76 -5.80
C ILE A 200 3.13 9.58 -5.60
N PHE A 201 2.94 8.78 -6.63
CA PHE A 201 2.21 7.51 -6.55
C PHE A 201 3.24 6.38 -6.44
N ASP A 202 3.48 5.90 -5.22
CA ASP A 202 4.38 4.77 -5.00
C ASP A 202 3.66 3.45 -5.35
N GLU A 203 4.40 2.50 -5.91
CA GLU A 203 3.89 1.25 -6.47
C GLU A 203 2.70 1.48 -7.43
N ALA A 204 2.88 2.37 -8.43
CA ALA A 204 1.83 2.82 -9.35
C ALA A 204 1.11 1.69 -10.11
N GLN A 205 1.71 0.49 -10.24
CA GLN A 205 1.05 -0.69 -10.80
C GLN A 205 -0.12 -1.21 -9.95
N THR A 206 -0.23 -0.75 -8.71
CA THR A 206 -1.33 -1.13 -7.80
C THR A 206 -2.54 -0.21 -7.89
N LEU A 207 -2.53 0.77 -8.79
CA LEU A 207 -3.71 1.58 -9.08
C LEU A 207 -4.91 0.67 -9.38
N PRO A 208 -6.09 0.97 -8.81
CA PRO A 208 -7.24 0.05 -8.83
C PRO A 208 -7.75 -0.16 -10.25
N GLY A 209 -7.68 -1.41 -10.75
CA GLY A 209 -8.00 -1.74 -12.13
C GLY A 209 -9.43 -1.35 -12.55
N ASP A 210 -10.42 -1.66 -11.71
CA ASP A 210 -11.85 -1.40 -11.97
C ASP A 210 -12.18 0.12 -11.98
N TYR A 211 -11.28 0.96 -11.46
CA TYR A 211 -11.39 2.43 -11.41
C TYR A 211 -10.19 3.12 -12.05
N LEU A 212 -9.45 2.43 -12.92
CA LEU A 212 -8.20 2.94 -13.47
C LEU A 212 -8.41 4.20 -14.30
N ALA A 213 -9.44 4.23 -15.15
CA ALA A 213 -9.76 5.38 -15.98
C ALA A 213 -10.17 6.61 -15.15
N PRO A 214 -11.07 6.54 -14.16
CA PRO A 214 -11.32 7.63 -13.22
C PRO A 214 -10.06 8.13 -12.50
N CYS A 215 -9.21 7.23 -12.01
CA CYS A 215 -7.97 7.61 -11.32
C CYS A 215 -7.00 8.37 -12.26
N VAL A 216 -6.76 7.84 -13.46
CA VAL A 216 -5.89 8.48 -14.45
C VAL A 216 -6.47 9.81 -14.94
N SER A 217 -7.79 9.87 -15.17
CA SER A 217 -8.49 11.12 -15.51
C SER A 217 -8.28 12.19 -14.43
N ALA A 218 -8.46 11.83 -13.16
CA ALA A 218 -8.25 12.76 -12.05
C ALA A 218 -6.79 13.28 -11.99
N ILE A 219 -5.80 12.39 -12.16
CA ILE A 219 -4.39 12.78 -12.20
C ILE A 219 -4.14 13.74 -13.38
N ALA A 220 -4.65 13.43 -14.56
CA ALA A 220 -4.51 14.27 -15.75
C ALA A 220 -5.11 15.66 -15.52
N GLN A 221 -6.31 15.76 -14.93
CA GLN A 221 -6.96 17.04 -14.59
C GLN A 221 -6.14 17.86 -13.57
N LEU A 222 -5.56 17.20 -12.54
CA LEU A 222 -4.71 17.88 -11.56
C LEU A 222 -3.48 18.49 -12.22
N ILE A 223 -2.85 17.79 -13.16
CA ILE A 223 -1.68 18.29 -13.89
C ILE A 223 -2.08 19.44 -14.82
N GLN A 224 -3.14 19.28 -15.62
CA GLN A 224 -3.50 20.27 -16.65
C GLN A 224 -4.08 21.56 -16.08
N HIS A 225 -4.87 21.48 -14.99
CA HIS A 225 -5.71 22.59 -14.55
C HIS A 225 -5.42 23.11 -13.15
N TYR A 226 -4.64 22.34 -12.34
CA TYR A 226 -4.43 22.67 -10.93
C TYR A 226 -2.96 22.78 -10.54
N HIS A 227 -2.09 23.09 -11.51
CA HIS A 227 -0.66 23.32 -11.30
C HIS A 227 -0.01 22.23 -10.44
N SER A 228 -0.29 20.95 -10.76
CA SER A 228 0.30 19.82 -10.06
C SER A 228 1.25 19.05 -10.98
N THR A 229 2.23 18.37 -10.39
CA THR A 229 3.09 17.40 -11.07
C THR A 229 2.85 16.04 -10.45
N ALA A 230 2.73 15.01 -11.28
CA ALA A 230 2.59 13.63 -10.80
C ALA A 230 3.83 12.79 -11.17
N ILE A 231 4.22 11.90 -10.24
CA ILE A 231 5.31 10.95 -10.43
C ILE A 231 4.76 9.53 -10.19
N LEU A 232 4.87 8.67 -11.19
CA LEU A 232 4.52 7.25 -11.09
C LEU A 232 5.78 6.46 -10.73
N CYS A 233 5.92 6.12 -9.45
CA CYS A 233 7.07 5.37 -8.94
C CYS A 233 6.75 3.88 -8.91
N THR A 234 7.57 3.05 -9.56
CA THR A 234 7.35 1.60 -9.57
C THR A 234 8.60 0.83 -9.99
N ALA A 235 8.68 -0.43 -9.57
CA ALA A 235 9.60 -1.40 -10.17
C ALA A 235 9.03 -2.02 -11.45
N THR A 236 7.69 -1.96 -11.65
CA THR A 236 7.00 -2.60 -12.77
C THR A 236 6.06 -1.58 -13.41
N GLN A 237 6.61 -0.79 -14.35
CA GLN A 237 5.87 0.32 -14.96
C GLN A 237 4.66 -0.20 -15.75
N PRO A 238 3.41 0.12 -15.32
CA PRO A 238 2.23 -0.24 -16.07
C PRO A 238 2.10 0.59 -17.35
N ALA A 239 1.48 0.03 -18.38
CA ALA A 239 1.27 0.71 -19.66
C ALA A 239 0.12 1.73 -19.58
N LEU A 240 0.29 2.81 -18.81
CA LEU A 240 -0.75 3.84 -18.59
C LEU A 240 -0.72 4.97 -19.62
N GLU A 241 0.33 5.08 -20.42
CA GLU A 241 0.49 6.16 -21.39
C GLU A 241 -0.70 6.30 -22.36
N PRO A 242 -1.27 5.23 -22.94
CA PRO A 242 -2.44 5.36 -23.81
C PRO A 242 -3.64 5.98 -23.10
N LEU A 243 -3.83 5.65 -21.82
CA LEU A 243 -4.94 6.16 -21.02
C LEU A 243 -4.73 7.63 -20.65
N PHE A 244 -3.50 8.04 -20.30
CA PHE A 244 -3.17 9.46 -20.11
C PHE A 244 -3.39 10.27 -21.38
N ARG A 245 -2.96 9.78 -22.54
CA ARG A 245 -3.20 10.43 -23.83
C ARG A 245 -4.68 10.57 -24.18
N HIS A 246 -5.50 9.63 -23.77
CA HIS A 246 -6.95 9.71 -23.97
C HIS A 246 -7.56 10.93 -23.25
N PHE A 247 -7.14 11.19 -22.00
CA PHE A 247 -7.69 12.30 -21.19
C PHE A 247 -6.94 13.62 -21.41
N ALA A 248 -5.69 13.55 -21.79
CA ALA A 248 -4.79 14.69 -21.94
C ALA A 248 -3.77 14.41 -23.06
N PRO A 249 -4.11 14.67 -24.34
CA PRO A 249 -3.26 14.33 -25.48
C PRO A 249 -1.85 14.93 -25.43
N GLU A 250 -1.70 16.09 -24.79
CA GLU A 250 -0.41 16.78 -24.62
C GLU A 250 0.44 16.23 -23.48
N LEU A 251 -0.12 15.33 -22.66
CA LEU A 251 0.55 14.84 -21.47
C LEU A 251 1.31 13.55 -21.77
N HIS A 252 2.64 13.65 -21.84
CA HIS A 252 3.53 12.53 -22.06
C HIS A 252 4.35 12.24 -20.82
N PRO A 253 4.38 10.98 -20.34
CA PRO A 253 5.23 10.60 -19.22
C PRO A 253 6.72 10.82 -19.55
N GLN A 254 7.44 11.50 -18.65
CA GLN A 254 8.87 11.70 -18.75
C GLN A 254 9.59 10.76 -17.80
N GLU A 255 10.37 9.80 -18.32
CA GLU A 255 11.16 8.91 -17.47
C GLU A 255 12.31 9.68 -16.83
N ILE A 256 12.44 9.57 -15.50
CA ILE A 256 13.50 10.20 -14.71
C ILE A 256 14.79 9.39 -14.82
N THR A 257 14.67 8.07 -14.81
CA THR A 257 15.81 7.14 -14.82
C THR A 257 16.47 7.14 -16.19
N PRO A 258 17.75 7.45 -16.30
CA PRO A 258 18.41 7.61 -17.62
C PRO A 258 18.53 6.29 -18.40
N ASP A 259 18.68 5.16 -17.71
CA ASP A 259 18.82 3.83 -18.31
C ASP A 259 18.21 2.78 -17.38
N ALA A 260 16.91 2.58 -17.49
CA ALA A 260 16.19 1.58 -16.69
C ALA A 260 16.68 0.15 -16.99
N ALA A 261 17.01 -0.19 -18.25
CA ALA A 261 17.45 -1.54 -18.62
C ALA A 261 18.75 -1.91 -17.90
N ARG A 262 19.72 -1.02 -17.89
CA ARG A 262 20.99 -1.23 -17.18
C ARG A 262 20.79 -1.34 -15.68
N LEU A 263 19.84 -0.58 -15.09
CA LEU A 263 19.53 -0.70 -13.67
C LEU A 263 19.00 -2.08 -13.32
N TYR A 264 18.14 -2.65 -14.16
CA TYR A 264 17.62 -4.01 -13.96
C TYR A 264 18.71 -5.06 -14.04
N GLU A 265 19.66 -4.93 -14.96
CA GLU A 265 20.82 -5.84 -15.05
C GLU A 265 21.70 -5.78 -13.81
N VAL A 266 22.12 -4.56 -13.41
CA VAL A 266 23.08 -4.38 -12.30
C VAL A 266 22.44 -4.66 -10.94
N LEU A 267 21.13 -4.37 -10.77
CA LEU A 267 20.39 -4.62 -9.54
C LEU A 267 19.74 -6.00 -9.51
N ARG A 268 19.98 -6.86 -10.51
CA ARG A 268 19.51 -8.24 -10.51
C ARG A 268 20.13 -9.02 -9.37
N ARG A 269 19.28 -9.58 -8.51
CA ARG A 269 19.70 -10.26 -7.27
C ARG A 269 19.16 -11.65 -7.11
N THR A 270 18.29 -12.07 -8.03
CA THR A 270 17.60 -13.36 -7.97
C THR A 270 17.49 -13.97 -9.34
N THR A 271 17.29 -15.28 -9.37
CA THR A 271 16.93 -16.03 -10.56
C THR A 271 15.53 -16.59 -10.40
N LEU A 272 14.67 -16.38 -11.41
CA LEU A 272 13.31 -16.90 -11.43
C LEU A 272 13.28 -18.30 -12.04
N GLN A 273 12.60 -19.24 -11.39
CA GLN A 273 12.41 -20.61 -11.89
C GLN A 273 10.96 -21.06 -11.72
N ASP A 274 10.44 -21.85 -12.66
CA ASP A 274 9.10 -22.44 -12.56
C ASP A 274 9.21 -23.92 -12.19
N LEU A 275 8.56 -24.33 -11.11
CA LEU A 275 8.52 -25.71 -10.63
C LEU A 275 7.33 -26.50 -11.20
N GLY A 276 6.41 -25.83 -11.91
CA GLY A 276 5.17 -26.45 -12.35
C GLY A 276 4.21 -26.74 -11.19
N THR A 277 3.49 -27.86 -11.30
CA THR A 277 2.48 -28.28 -10.31
C THR A 277 3.05 -29.37 -9.40
N LEU A 278 2.85 -29.21 -8.10
CA LEU A 278 3.35 -30.11 -7.04
C LEU A 278 2.22 -30.51 -6.09
N PRO A 279 2.24 -31.74 -5.54
CA PRO A 279 1.40 -32.12 -4.41
C PRO A 279 1.73 -31.27 -3.17
N GLN A 280 0.70 -30.95 -2.39
CA GLN A 280 0.87 -30.07 -1.20
C GLN A 280 1.84 -30.68 -0.18
N GLU A 281 1.81 -32.00 0.04
CA GLU A 281 2.69 -32.70 0.98
C GLU A 281 4.15 -32.65 0.56
N GLU A 282 4.44 -32.91 -0.73
CA GLU A 282 5.78 -32.83 -1.30
C GLU A 282 6.31 -31.40 -1.17
N PHE A 283 5.46 -30.41 -1.47
CA PHE A 283 5.82 -29.01 -1.38
C PHE A 283 6.12 -28.58 0.07
N ALA A 284 5.31 -29.03 1.05
CA ALA A 284 5.55 -28.76 2.46
C ALA A 284 6.88 -29.37 2.94
N ALA A 285 7.19 -30.60 2.54
CA ALA A 285 8.46 -31.24 2.84
C ALA A 285 9.64 -30.47 2.24
N ARG A 286 9.49 -29.96 1.01
CA ARG A 286 10.50 -29.10 0.37
C ARG A 286 10.73 -27.81 1.15
N LEU A 287 9.68 -27.13 1.62
CA LEU A 287 9.81 -25.93 2.45
C LEU A 287 10.51 -26.23 3.78
N ALA A 288 10.19 -27.36 4.41
CA ALA A 288 10.77 -27.75 5.70
C ALA A 288 12.30 -27.96 5.62
N ASN A 289 12.82 -28.37 4.46
CA ASN A 289 14.26 -28.60 4.25
C ASN A 289 15.09 -27.31 4.23
N HIS A 290 14.47 -26.15 4.03
CA HIS A 290 15.19 -24.88 4.07
C HIS A 290 15.33 -24.36 5.50
N PRO A 291 16.52 -23.94 5.93
CA PRO A 291 16.66 -23.25 7.22
C PRO A 291 15.98 -21.89 7.22
N GLN A 292 16.05 -21.16 6.09
CA GLN A 292 15.38 -19.86 5.92
C GLN A 292 14.69 -19.82 4.56
N VAL A 293 13.38 -19.60 4.55
CA VAL A 293 12.58 -19.59 3.32
C VAL A 293 11.35 -18.70 3.49
N LEU A 294 11.00 -18.00 2.41
CA LEU A 294 9.73 -17.31 2.26
C LEU A 294 8.84 -18.10 1.28
N CYS A 295 7.61 -18.40 1.69
CA CYS A 295 6.58 -18.93 0.80
C CYS A 295 5.39 -17.98 0.79
N VAL A 296 4.99 -17.53 -0.40
CA VAL A 296 3.82 -16.65 -0.57
C VAL A 296 2.75 -17.38 -1.36
N VAL A 297 1.57 -17.51 -0.76
CA VAL A 297 0.41 -18.19 -1.31
C VAL A 297 -0.78 -17.25 -1.51
N ASN A 298 -1.74 -17.67 -2.32
CA ASN A 298 -2.88 -16.83 -2.69
C ASN A 298 -4.04 -16.89 -1.68
N ARG A 299 -4.13 -17.96 -0.90
CA ARG A 299 -5.25 -18.21 0.01
C ARG A 299 -4.78 -18.30 1.46
N ARG A 300 -5.52 -17.67 2.36
CA ARG A 300 -5.28 -17.69 3.80
C ARG A 300 -5.33 -19.13 4.37
N LYS A 301 -6.29 -19.94 3.88
CA LYS A 301 -6.43 -21.37 4.26
C LYS A 301 -5.18 -22.16 3.86
N THR A 302 -4.70 -22.02 2.65
CA THR A 302 -3.47 -22.68 2.18
C THR A 302 -2.26 -22.27 3.03
N ALA A 303 -2.18 -20.99 3.43
CA ALA A 303 -1.10 -20.54 4.32
C ALA A 303 -1.14 -21.25 5.69
N GLN A 304 -2.31 -21.41 6.30
CA GLN A 304 -2.47 -22.14 7.57
C GLN A 304 -2.16 -23.63 7.42
N GLN A 305 -2.59 -24.27 6.34
CA GLN A 305 -2.34 -25.68 6.07
C GLN A 305 -0.86 -25.98 5.88
N LEU A 306 -0.16 -25.19 5.04
CA LEU A 306 1.29 -25.33 4.85
C LEU A 306 2.05 -25.06 6.15
N TYR A 307 1.66 -24.03 6.91
CA TYR A 307 2.28 -23.74 8.20
C TYR A 307 2.14 -24.93 9.18
N ALA A 308 0.98 -25.57 9.23
CA ALA A 308 0.74 -26.73 10.12
C ALA A 308 1.63 -27.93 9.78
N ALA A 309 2.08 -28.05 8.52
CA ALA A 309 2.99 -29.10 8.07
C ALA A 309 4.48 -28.77 8.30
N LEU A 310 4.82 -27.55 8.74
CA LEU A 310 6.20 -27.14 9.00
C LEU A 310 6.64 -27.43 10.44
N PRO A 311 7.96 -27.57 10.71
CA PRO A 311 8.48 -27.64 12.07
C PRO A 311 8.01 -26.45 12.90
N ALA A 312 7.52 -26.68 14.12
CA ALA A 312 6.97 -25.63 14.98
C ALA A 312 7.99 -24.53 15.33
N GLU A 313 9.27 -24.90 15.49
CA GLU A 313 10.32 -23.96 15.79
C GLU A 313 10.78 -23.19 14.53
N GLY A 314 10.74 -21.88 14.61
CA GLY A 314 11.19 -20.99 13.54
C GLY A 314 10.25 -20.90 12.35
N SER A 315 9.00 -21.39 12.48
CA SER A 315 7.98 -21.25 11.43
C SER A 315 6.94 -20.21 11.81
N TYR A 316 6.49 -19.43 10.81
CA TYR A 316 5.56 -18.30 10.97
C TYR A 316 4.49 -18.33 9.88
N CYS A 317 3.27 -17.92 10.24
CA CYS A 317 2.14 -17.78 9.32
C CYS A 317 1.65 -16.33 9.29
N LEU A 318 1.95 -15.59 8.23
CA LEU A 318 1.59 -14.18 8.11
C LEU A 318 0.41 -13.98 7.16
N THR A 319 -0.76 -13.76 7.72
CA THR A 319 -1.98 -13.48 6.94
C THR A 319 -2.77 -12.33 7.56
N THR A 320 -3.78 -11.85 6.84
CA THR A 320 -4.74 -10.86 7.35
C THR A 320 -5.68 -11.43 8.41
N LEU A 321 -5.60 -12.72 8.74
CA LEU A 321 -6.32 -13.36 9.86
C LEU A 321 -5.64 -13.07 11.21
N LEU A 322 -4.40 -12.63 11.22
CA LEU A 322 -3.75 -12.10 12.42
C LEU A 322 -4.19 -10.65 12.66
N CYS A 323 -4.49 -10.31 13.90
CA CYS A 323 -4.65 -8.90 14.27
C CYS A 323 -3.33 -8.14 14.11
N ALA A 324 -3.41 -6.81 14.05
CA ALA A 324 -2.24 -5.97 13.78
C ALA A 324 -1.16 -6.11 14.87
N ALA A 325 -1.56 -6.29 16.14
CA ALA A 325 -0.62 -6.49 17.25
C ALA A 325 0.23 -7.76 17.07
N ASP A 326 -0.42 -8.90 16.80
CA ASP A 326 0.26 -10.20 16.65
C ASP A 326 1.11 -10.24 15.40
N ARG A 327 0.61 -9.67 14.32
CA ARG A 327 1.35 -9.53 13.06
C ARG A 327 2.63 -8.74 13.25
N ARG A 328 2.60 -7.63 13.99
CA ARG A 328 3.79 -6.83 14.32
C ARG A 328 4.79 -7.65 15.13
N ARG A 329 4.32 -8.36 16.18
CA ARG A 329 5.19 -9.25 16.99
C ARG A 329 5.86 -10.34 16.14
N GLN A 330 5.12 -11.00 15.25
CA GLN A 330 5.69 -12.01 14.37
C GLN A 330 6.72 -11.42 13.40
N LEU A 331 6.43 -10.28 12.78
CA LEU A 331 7.37 -9.61 11.88
C LEU A 331 8.69 -9.23 12.58
N ASP A 332 8.62 -8.75 13.82
CA ASP A 332 9.82 -8.42 14.58
C ASP A 332 10.63 -9.68 14.95
N ALA A 333 9.97 -10.77 15.31
CA ALA A 333 10.61 -12.06 15.55
C ALA A 333 11.27 -12.62 14.28
N ILE A 334 10.61 -12.53 13.13
CA ILE A 334 11.15 -12.93 11.82
C ILE A 334 12.42 -12.14 11.51
N ARG A 335 12.37 -10.80 11.61
CA ARG A 335 13.53 -9.93 11.36
C ARG A 335 14.72 -10.29 12.26
N GLN A 336 14.47 -10.53 13.55
CA GLN A 336 15.51 -10.92 14.49
C GLN A 336 16.13 -12.28 14.15
N ARG A 337 15.30 -13.29 13.78
CA ARG A 337 15.80 -14.62 13.41
C ARG A 337 16.61 -14.58 12.12
N LEU A 338 16.14 -13.86 11.10
CA LEU A 338 16.87 -13.66 9.86
C LEU A 338 18.23 -12.99 10.09
N LYS A 339 18.25 -11.92 10.91
CA LYS A 339 19.50 -11.21 11.25
C LYS A 339 20.51 -12.09 12.00
N LYS A 340 20.01 -13.03 12.83
CA LYS A 340 20.86 -13.96 13.60
C LYS A 340 21.21 -15.24 12.84
N GLY A 341 20.75 -15.43 11.60
CA GLY A 341 20.97 -16.65 10.83
C GLY A 341 20.24 -17.89 11.38
N LEU A 342 19.24 -17.70 12.26
CA LEU A 342 18.48 -18.79 12.85
C LEU A 342 17.43 -19.34 11.85
N PRO A 343 16.97 -20.60 12.02
CA PRO A 343 15.90 -21.15 11.21
C PRO A 343 14.67 -20.24 11.20
N CYS A 344 14.21 -19.85 10.00
CA CYS A 344 13.09 -18.94 9.81
C CYS A 344 12.33 -19.30 8.54
N ARG A 345 11.20 -19.99 8.68
CA ARG A 345 10.31 -20.41 7.59
C ARG A 345 9.03 -19.62 7.68
N VAL A 346 8.75 -18.82 6.65
CA VAL A 346 7.58 -17.96 6.65
C VAL A 346 6.64 -18.37 5.53
N VAL A 347 5.40 -18.71 5.88
CA VAL A 347 4.30 -18.85 4.93
C VAL A 347 3.41 -17.63 5.08
N SER A 348 3.19 -16.92 3.99
CA SER A 348 2.42 -15.67 3.98
C SER A 348 1.46 -15.61 2.81
N THR A 349 0.46 -14.75 2.90
CA THR A 349 -0.24 -14.24 1.71
C THR A 349 0.52 -13.04 1.14
N SER A 350 -0.02 -12.40 0.09
CA SER A 350 0.58 -11.20 -0.54
C SER A 350 0.86 -10.04 0.44
N LEU A 351 0.43 -10.15 1.69
CA LEU A 351 0.72 -9.19 2.76
C LEU A 351 2.22 -8.84 2.89
N ILE A 352 3.11 -9.82 2.63
CA ILE A 352 4.57 -9.64 2.78
C ILE A 352 5.21 -8.99 1.54
N GLU A 353 4.52 -8.99 0.42
CA GLU A 353 5.05 -8.48 -0.86
C GLU A 353 5.31 -6.99 -0.81
N ALA A 354 4.48 -6.24 -0.10
CA ALA A 354 4.61 -4.80 -0.01
C ALA A 354 4.97 -4.34 1.42
N GLY A 355 5.96 -3.46 1.52
CA GLY A 355 6.31 -2.73 2.74
C GLY A 355 6.97 -3.50 3.87
N VAL A 356 7.18 -4.79 3.72
CA VAL A 356 7.86 -5.58 4.75
C VAL A 356 9.35 -5.66 4.44
N ASP A 357 10.17 -5.21 5.39
CA ASP A 357 11.63 -5.26 5.27
C ASP A 357 12.16 -6.58 5.83
N VAL A 358 12.34 -7.56 4.93
CA VAL A 358 12.89 -8.90 5.20
C VAL A 358 13.80 -9.32 4.05
N ASP A 359 14.80 -10.16 4.36
CA ASP A 359 15.78 -10.66 3.39
C ASP A 359 15.95 -12.18 3.54
N PHE A 360 15.35 -12.93 2.62
CA PHE A 360 15.43 -14.39 2.59
C PHE A 360 16.44 -14.88 1.54
N PRO A 361 17.10 -16.03 1.76
CA PRO A 361 17.97 -16.64 0.76
C PRO A 361 17.22 -17.26 -0.41
N VAL A 362 16.00 -17.73 -0.18
CA VAL A 362 15.15 -18.38 -1.18
C VAL A 362 13.69 -18.00 -0.95
N ALA A 363 12.93 -17.86 -2.02
CA ALA A 363 11.51 -17.59 -1.94
C ALA A 363 10.71 -18.49 -2.90
N TYR A 364 9.47 -18.75 -2.53
CA TYR A 364 8.47 -19.46 -3.31
C TYR A 364 7.25 -18.60 -3.48
N ARG A 365 6.72 -18.50 -4.69
CA ARG A 365 5.51 -17.76 -5.00
C ARG A 365 4.51 -18.66 -5.74
N GLU A 366 3.35 -18.90 -5.12
CA GLU A 366 2.25 -19.54 -5.79
C GLU A 366 1.84 -18.72 -7.01
N GLN A 367 1.36 -19.37 -8.05
CA GLN A 367 0.99 -18.79 -9.33
C GLN A 367 0.22 -17.45 -9.19
N CYS A 368 0.73 -16.40 -9.83
CA CYS A 368 0.28 -15.00 -9.68
C CYS A 368 0.61 -14.20 -10.95
N GLY A 369 0.43 -12.89 -10.91
CA GLY A 369 0.93 -11.96 -11.91
C GLY A 369 2.43 -11.69 -11.80
N LEU A 370 3.03 -11.14 -12.85
CA LEU A 370 4.46 -10.80 -12.88
C LEU A 370 4.83 -9.76 -11.82
N ASP A 371 3.98 -8.79 -11.61
CA ASP A 371 4.13 -7.74 -10.58
C ASP A 371 4.30 -8.34 -9.17
N SER A 372 3.44 -9.26 -8.79
CA SER A 372 3.50 -9.97 -7.51
C SER A 372 4.71 -10.90 -7.41
N LEU A 373 5.07 -11.60 -8.49
CA LEU A 373 6.29 -12.44 -8.54
C LEU A 373 7.54 -11.59 -8.30
N LEU A 374 7.66 -10.45 -8.96
CA LEU A 374 8.79 -9.52 -8.79
C LEU A 374 8.80 -8.83 -7.41
N GLN A 375 7.64 -8.57 -6.80
CA GLN A 375 7.56 -8.09 -5.43
C GLN A 375 8.06 -9.15 -4.43
N THR A 376 7.70 -10.43 -4.63
CA THR A 376 8.24 -11.55 -3.84
C THR A 376 9.76 -11.69 -4.05
N ALA A 377 10.24 -11.57 -5.29
CA ALA A 377 11.67 -11.57 -5.61
C ALA A 377 12.41 -10.43 -4.88
N GLY A 378 11.78 -9.28 -4.71
CA GLY A 378 12.31 -8.17 -3.91
C GLY A 378 12.44 -8.46 -2.41
N ARG A 379 11.98 -9.62 -1.91
CA ARG A 379 12.16 -10.11 -0.53
C ARG A 379 13.22 -11.21 -0.44
N CYS A 380 13.74 -11.65 -1.58
CA CYS A 380 14.82 -12.62 -1.70
C CYS A 380 16.11 -11.88 -2.04
N ASN A 381 17.19 -12.14 -1.30
CA ASN A 381 18.50 -11.48 -1.48
C ASN A 381 18.38 -9.94 -1.56
N ARG A 382 17.51 -9.38 -0.75
CA ARG A 382 17.18 -7.94 -0.75
C ARG A 382 18.41 -7.05 -0.53
N GLU A 383 19.31 -7.51 0.34
CA GLU A 383 20.55 -6.80 0.66
C GLU A 383 21.66 -7.02 -0.39
N GLY A 384 21.47 -7.94 -1.34
CA GLY A 384 22.46 -8.26 -2.37
C GLY A 384 23.73 -8.91 -1.82
N ARG A 385 23.60 -9.68 -0.73
CA ARG A 385 24.75 -10.35 -0.05
C ARG A 385 25.17 -11.64 -0.72
N ARG A 386 24.32 -12.21 -1.60
CA ARG A 386 24.52 -13.48 -2.31
C ARG A 386 24.52 -13.24 -3.81
N GLY A 387 25.07 -14.18 -4.56
CA GLY A 387 24.92 -14.19 -6.00
C GLY A 387 23.46 -14.34 -6.43
N ALA A 388 23.11 -13.79 -7.58
CA ALA A 388 21.76 -13.93 -8.11
C ALA A 388 21.40 -15.39 -8.42
N GLU A 389 22.38 -16.19 -8.82
CA GLU A 389 22.23 -17.62 -9.12
C GLU A 389 22.05 -18.50 -7.88
N GLU A 390 22.49 -18.02 -6.70
CA GLU A 390 22.31 -18.69 -5.42
C GLU A 390 20.96 -18.33 -4.77
N SER A 391 20.30 -17.28 -5.26
CA SER A 391 19.09 -16.70 -4.69
C SER A 391 17.91 -16.93 -5.62
N ILE A 392 17.27 -18.09 -5.46
CA ILE A 392 16.25 -18.54 -6.40
C ILE A 392 14.86 -18.18 -5.88
N VAL A 393 14.04 -17.65 -6.77
CA VAL A 393 12.61 -17.44 -6.56
C VAL A 393 11.84 -18.40 -7.42
N TYR A 394 11.18 -19.34 -6.76
CA TYR A 394 10.40 -20.36 -7.43
C TYR A 394 8.95 -19.95 -7.61
N ARG A 395 8.43 -20.01 -8.83
CA ARG A 395 7.00 -20.03 -9.10
C ARG A 395 6.48 -21.46 -9.03
N PHE A 396 5.33 -21.69 -8.42
CA PHE A 396 4.74 -23.03 -8.28
C PHE A 396 3.21 -23.01 -8.32
N ARG A 397 2.61 -24.18 -8.52
CA ARG A 397 1.18 -24.47 -8.33
C ARG A 397 1.04 -25.62 -7.35
N LEU A 398 -0.04 -25.62 -6.59
CA LEU A 398 -0.48 -26.81 -5.83
C LEU A 398 -1.60 -27.48 -6.61
N ASP A 399 -1.53 -28.81 -6.73
CA ASP A 399 -2.47 -29.63 -7.51
C ASP A 399 -3.93 -29.52 -7.00
N GLU A 400 -4.11 -29.42 -5.68
CA GLU A 400 -5.42 -29.29 -5.04
C GLU A 400 -5.98 -27.87 -5.02
N CYS A 401 -5.21 -26.87 -5.49
CA CYS A 401 -5.56 -25.46 -5.39
C CYS A 401 -5.87 -24.84 -6.76
N SER A 402 -7.13 -24.51 -7.00
CA SER A 402 -7.51 -23.70 -8.17
C SER A 402 -7.05 -22.25 -8.04
N THR A 403 -6.58 -21.64 -9.11
CA THR A 403 -6.25 -20.20 -9.15
C THR A 403 -7.49 -19.37 -8.81
N PRO A 404 -7.41 -18.42 -7.83
CA PRO A 404 -8.51 -17.51 -7.54
C PRO A 404 -8.96 -16.75 -8.80
N GLN A 405 -10.27 -16.59 -8.96
CA GLN A 405 -10.85 -15.98 -10.17
C GLN A 405 -10.24 -14.62 -10.49
N MET A 406 -10.01 -13.79 -9.48
CA MET A 406 -9.42 -12.46 -9.60
C MET A 406 -7.97 -12.47 -10.14
N LEU A 407 -7.25 -13.59 -10.05
CA LEU A 407 -5.86 -13.70 -10.51
C LEU A 407 -5.74 -14.40 -11.89
N ARG A 408 -6.81 -14.94 -12.45
CA ARG A 408 -6.74 -15.73 -13.69
C ARG A 408 -6.14 -14.97 -14.86
N GLN A 409 -6.57 -13.71 -15.08
CA GLN A 409 -6.04 -12.88 -16.15
C GLN A 409 -4.57 -12.54 -15.94
N ASN A 410 -4.18 -12.21 -14.69
CA ASN A 410 -2.78 -11.94 -14.33
C ASN A 410 -1.89 -13.16 -14.59
N VAL A 411 -2.37 -14.35 -14.22
CA VAL A 411 -1.66 -15.61 -14.48
C VAL A 411 -1.54 -15.89 -15.98
N SER A 412 -2.62 -15.72 -16.75
CA SER A 412 -2.61 -15.91 -18.19
C SER A 412 -1.64 -14.95 -18.90
N ALA A 413 -1.62 -13.67 -18.49
CA ALA A 413 -0.69 -12.69 -19.03
C ALA A 413 0.77 -13.04 -18.69
N LEU A 414 1.05 -13.54 -17.47
CA LEU A 414 2.37 -14.01 -17.11
C LEU A 414 2.79 -15.25 -17.92
N ASP A 415 1.90 -16.24 -18.06
CA ASP A 415 2.17 -17.46 -18.84
C ASP A 415 2.43 -17.13 -20.32
N TYR A 416 1.69 -16.17 -20.88
CA TYR A 416 1.95 -15.67 -22.22
C TYR A 416 3.34 -15.00 -22.31
N THR A 417 3.65 -14.13 -21.37
CA THR A 417 4.93 -13.42 -21.32
C THR A 417 6.11 -14.40 -21.20
N ALA A 418 6.00 -15.42 -20.35
CA ALA A 418 7.03 -16.43 -20.11
C ALA A 418 7.33 -17.28 -21.35
N ARG A 419 6.35 -17.50 -22.24
CA ARG A 419 6.58 -18.21 -23.51
C ARG A 419 7.34 -17.38 -24.55
N HIS A 420 7.38 -16.04 -24.38
CA HIS A 420 7.93 -15.12 -25.39
C HIS A 420 9.13 -14.32 -24.88
N GLN A 421 9.55 -14.53 -23.65
CA GLN A 421 10.69 -13.85 -23.02
C GLN A 421 11.49 -14.86 -22.20
N ASP A 422 12.79 -14.94 -22.46
CA ASP A 422 13.71 -15.83 -21.72
C ASP A 422 13.92 -15.35 -20.27
N THR A 423 13.75 -14.06 -20.03
CA THR A 423 13.97 -13.42 -18.74
C THR A 423 12.79 -12.51 -18.40
N LEU A 424 12.19 -12.74 -17.23
CA LEU A 424 10.96 -12.05 -16.81
C LEU A 424 11.21 -10.75 -16.04
N ASP A 425 12.38 -10.57 -15.45
CA ASP A 425 12.80 -9.41 -14.66
C ASP A 425 13.47 -8.31 -15.49
N THR A 426 12.94 -8.07 -16.70
CA THR A 426 13.41 -7.01 -17.60
C THR A 426 12.29 -6.02 -17.90
N PRO A 427 12.60 -4.73 -18.18
CA PRO A 427 11.60 -3.74 -18.56
C PRO A 427 10.74 -4.18 -19.74
N ARG A 428 11.34 -4.88 -20.72
CA ARG A 428 10.64 -5.41 -21.90
C ARG A 428 9.61 -6.49 -21.54
N ALA A 429 9.97 -7.41 -20.66
CA ALA A 429 9.06 -8.46 -20.20
C ALA A 429 7.91 -7.86 -19.38
N ILE A 430 8.21 -6.89 -18.52
CA ILE A 430 7.22 -6.18 -17.71
C ILE A 430 6.23 -5.42 -18.61
N GLN A 431 6.71 -4.69 -19.59
CA GLN A 431 5.87 -3.97 -20.55
C GLN A 431 4.96 -4.94 -21.32
N ARG A 432 5.52 -6.07 -21.80
CA ARG A 432 4.74 -7.10 -22.49
C ARG A 432 3.65 -7.68 -21.62
N TYR A 433 3.96 -7.98 -20.36
CA TYR A 433 2.99 -8.47 -19.39
C TYR A 433 1.81 -7.50 -19.20
N PHE A 434 2.09 -6.21 -19.01
CA PHE A 434 1.01 -5.25 -18.81
C PHE A 434 0.19 -4.97 -20.06
N ASN A 435 0.80 -5.01 -21.24
CA ASN A 435 0.06 -4.91 -22.50
C ASN A 435 -0.90 -6.10 -22.65
N GLU A 436 -0.41 -7.33 -22.47
CA GLU A 436 -1.24 -8.54 -22.52
C GLU A 436 -2.35 -8.52 -21.47
N LEU A 437 -2.05 -8.06 -20.24
CA LEU A 437 -3.05 -7.93 -19.19
C LEU A 437 -4.14 -6.89 -19.54
N SER A 438 -3.76 -5.80 -20.18
CA SER A 438 -4.69 -4.78 -20.68
C SER A 438 -5.61 -5.34 -21.77
N ASP A 439 -5.03 -6.10 -22.72
CA ASP A 439 -5.78 -6.73 -23.80
C ASP A 439 -6.78 -7.77 -23.28
N LEU A 440 -6.37 -8.58 -22.30
CA LEU A 440 -7.24 -9.57 -21.66
C LEU A 440 -8.38 -8.95 -20.83
N ARG A 441 -8.16 -7.77 -20.25
CA ARG A 441 -9.19 -7.05 -19.47
C ARG A 441 -10.20 -6.35 -20.37
N GLY A 442 -9.75 -5.84 -21.48
CA GLY A 442 -10.56 -5.05 -22.42
C GLY A 442 -10.77 -3.60 -21.96
N PRO A 443 -11.28 -2.74 -22.87
CA PRO A 443 -11.41 -1.30 -22.62
C PRO A 443 -12.44 -0.93 -21.54
N ASP A 444 -13.51 -1.71 -21.38
CA ASP A 444 -14.58 -1.42 -20.42
C ASP A 444 -14.17 -1.73 -18.95
N ALA A 445 -13.14 -2.54 -18.76
CA ALA A 445 -12.71 -2.95 -17.43
C ALA A 445 -12.04 -1.83 -16.62
N VAL A 446 -11.60 -0.75 -17.27
CA VAL A 446 -10.87 0.36 -16.60
C VAL A 446 -11.81 1.39 -15.93
N ASP A 447 -13.11 1.37 -16.27
CA ASP A 447 -14.17 2.15 -15.60
C ASP A 447 -15.44 1.28 -15.45
N LYS A 448 -15.30 0.17 -14.75
CA LYS A 448 -16.34 -0.86 -14.59
C LYS A 448 -17.67 -0.34 -14.04
N HIS A 449 -17.62 0.72 -13.26
CA HIS A 449 -18.80 1.34 -12.64
C HIS A 449 -19.33 2.54 -13.44
N GLY A 450 -18.73 2.90 -14.58
CA GLY A 450 -19.17 4.00 -15.44
C GLY A 450 -19.11 5.38 -14.77
N ILE A 451 -18.13 5.60 -13.92
CA ILE A 451 -17.94 6.85 -13.14
C ILE A 451 -17.79 8.06 -14.08
N LEU A 452 -16.96 7.93 -15.12
CA LEU A 452 -16.73 9.02 -16.07
C LEU A 452 -17.96 9.28 -16.94
N ASP A 453 -18.64 8.23 -17.37
CA ASP A 453 -19.89 8.36 -18.14
C ASP A 453 -20.99 9.03 -17.33
N ALA A 454 -21.09 8.76 -16.03
CA ALA A 454 -22.04 9.42 -15.15
C ALA A 454 -21.82 10.94 -15.11
N PHE A 455 -20.56 11.39 -15.01
CA PHE A 455 -20.20 12.80 -15.07
C PHE A 455 -20.47 13.40 -16.45
N LEU A 456 -20.09 12.73 -17.54
CA LEU A 456 -20.32 13.23 -18.91
C LEU A 456 -21.81 13.43 -19.21
N ARG A 457 -22.67 12.52 -18.77
CA ARG A 457 -24.13 12.67 -18.86
C ARG A 457 -24.64 13.82 -18.01
N GLY A 458 -24.12 13.95 -16.79
CA GLY A 458 -24.48 15.01 -15.85
C GLY A 458 -24.12 16.41 -16.36
N ILE A 459 -22.97 16.58 -16.98
CA ILE A 459 -22.54 17.86 -17.56
C ILE A 459 -23.53 18.36 -18.61
N ARG A 460 -24.01 17.47 -19.51
CA ARG A 460 -24.97 17.82 -20.55
C ARG A 460 -26.32 18.31 -20.01
N GLY A 461 -26.73 17.78 -18.86
CA GLY A 461 -27.98 18.15 -18.19
C GLY A 461 -27.85 19.18 -17.07
N CYS A 462 -26.65 19.71 -16.81
CA CYS A 462 -26.33 20.52 -15.62
C CYS A 462 -26.75 19.81 -14.31
N GLN A 463 -26.70 18.48 -14.29
CA GLN A 463 -27.03 17.63 -13.15
C GLN A 463 -25.84 16.75 -12.82
N PHE A 464 -25.04 17.16 -11.84
CA PHE A 464 -23.83 16.45 -11.46
C PHE A 464 -24.15 15.32 -10.46
N PRO A 465 -23.82 14.07 -10.76
CA PRO A 465 -24.21 12.91 -9.94
C PRO A 465 -23.25 12.66 -8.78
N PHE A 466 -22.85 13.69 -8.01
CA PHE A 466 -21.86 13.57 -6.95
C PHE A 466 -22.22 12.52 -5.88
N ALA A 467 -23.50 12.41 -5.51
CA ALA A 467 -23.92 11.44 -4.50
C ALA A 467 -23.80 10.00 -5.03
N GLN A 468 -24.28 9.76 -6.25
CA GLN A 468 -24.20 8.45 -6.91
C GLN A 468 -22.73 8.03 -7.09
N VAL A 469 -21.91 8.92 -7.64
CA VAL A 469 -20.48 8.65 -7.85
C VAL A 469 -19.78 8.35 -6.53
N ALA A 470 -20.05 9.08 -5.45
CA ALA A 470 -19.45 8.82 -4.15
C ALA A 470 -19.90 7.48 -3.52
N GLU A 471 -21.04 6.93 -3.93
CA GLU A 471 -21.47 5.58 -3.53
C GLU A 471 -20.81 4.49 -4.38
N GLU A 472 -20.64 4.72 -5.66
CA GLU A 472 -20.08 3.76 -6.61
C GLU A 472 -18.55 3.76 -6.60
N PHE A 473 -17.90 4.91 -6.37
CA PHE A 473 -16.45 5.00 -6.31
C PHE A 473 -15.94 4.59 -4.91
N ARG A 474 -15.82 3.29 -4.70
CA ARG A 474 -15.30 2.70 -3.47
C ARG A 474 -14.17 1.74 -3.80
N LEU A 475 -12.95 2.12 -3.46
CA LEU A 475 -11.76 1.32 -3.72
C LEU A 475 -11.64 0.10 -2.80
N ILE A 476 -12.28 0.15 -1.64
CA ILE A 476 -12.41 -0.99 -0.73
C ILE A 476 -13.90 -1.35 -0.66
N GLU A 477 -14.25 -2.49 -1.24
CA GLU A 477 -15.58 -3.06 -1.06
C GLU A 477 -15.73 -3.50 0.42
N ASN A 478 -16.71 -2.93 1.12
CA ASN A 478 -17.01 -3.26 2.53
C ASN A 478 -17.76 -4.62 2.65
N ALA A 479 -17.28 -5.66 1.97
CA ALA A 479 -17.81 -7.01 2.12
C ALA A 479 -17.29 -7.71 3.38
N ALA A 480 -16.30 -7.13 4.06
CA ALA A 480 -15.70 -7.71 5.26
C ALA A 480 -16.36 -7.16 6.53
N ARG A 481 -16.63 -8.06 7.50
CA ARG A 481 -17.12 -7.73 8.83
C ARG A 481 -15.97 -7.74 9.83
N THR A 482 -16.01 -6.83 10.78
CA THR A 482 -14.98 -6.70 11.82
C THR A 482 -15.31 -7.63 12.99
N VAL A 483 -14.32 -8.44 13.38
CA VAL A 483 -14.35 -9.24 14.60
C VAL A 483 -13.28 -8.70 15.55
N TYR A 484 -13.70 -8.20 16.71
CA TYR A 484 -12.83 -7.76 17.78
C TYR A 484 -12.37 -8.94 18.61
N LEU A 485 -11.10 -8.97 18.97
CA LEU A 485 -10.45 -10.08 19.63
C LEU A 485 -10.11 -9.73 21.08
N PRO A 486 -10.62 -10.48 22.08
CA PRO A 486 -10.27 -10.26 23.48
C PRO A 486 -8.91 -10.88 23.82
N VAL A 487 -7.84 -10.47 23.11
CA VAL A 487 -6.46 -10.95 23.30
C VAL A 487 -5.55 -9.81 23.76
N GLY A 488 -4.65 -10.06 24.68
CA GLY A 488 -3.77 -9.06 25.24
C GLY A 488 -4.56 -7.86 25.79
N GLU A 489 -4.19 -6.64 25.44
CA GLU A 489 -4.91 -5.41 25.84
C GLU A 489 -6.31 -5.32 25.21
N GLY A 490 -6.57 -6.04 24.11
CA GLY A 490 -7.87 -6.13 23.47
C GLY A 490 -8.97 -6.65 24.39
N ALA A 491 -8.63 -7.49 25.40
CA ALA A 491 -9.59 -7.99 26.37
C ALA A 491 -10.25 -6.84 27.17
N ALA A 492 -9.46 -5.94 27.72
CA ALA A 492 -9.97 -4.78 28.48
C ALA A 492 -10.76 -3.81 27.58
N LEU A 493 -10.33 -3.64 26.33
CA LEU A 493 -11.03 -2.79 25.35
C LEU A 493 -12.38 -3.41 24.93
N CYS A 494 -12.46 -4.73 24.78
CA CYS A 494 -13.72 -5.43 24.51
C CYS A 494 -14.71 -5.29 25.67
N GLU A 495 -14.26 -5.34 26.93
CA GLU A 495 -15.12 -5.11 28.09
C GLU A 495 -15.65 -3.66 28.13
N GLN A 496 -14.81 -2.67 27.82
CA GLN A 496 -15.27 -1.29 27.65
C GLN A 496 -16.33 -1.15 26.55
N LEU A 497 -16.14 -1.88 25.43
CA LEU A 497 -17.10 -1.89 24.34
C LEU A 497 -18.44 -2.53 24.78
N ARG A 498 -18.42 -3.59 25.59
CA ARG A 498 -19.62 -4.25 26.17
C ARG A 498 -20.37 -3.33 27.16
N SER A 499 -19.65 -2.54 27.94
CA SER A 499 -20.28 -1.61 28.90
C SER A 499 -21.02 -0.42 28.27
N GLY A 500 -21.00 -0.32 26.93
CA GLY A 500 -21.74 0.71 26.18
C GLY A 500 -21.01 2.04 26.03
N HIS A 501 -19.80 2.20 26.53
CA HIS A 501 -18.96 3.39 26.34
C HIS A 501 -18.28 3.35 24.97
N VAL A 502 -19.03 3.60 23.90
CA VAL A 502 -18.53 3.53 22.53
C VAL A 502 -18.02 4.90 22.11
N THR A 503 -16.70 5.09 22.13
CA THR A 503 -16.06 6.28 21.55
C THR A 503 -15.33 5.94 20.26
N ARG A 504 -15.10 6.94 19.41
CA ARG A 504 -14.29 6.75 18.18
C ARG A 504 -12.88 6.28 18.53
N THR A 505 -12.32 6.78 19.60
CA THR A 505 -10.98 6.40 20.09
C THR A 505 -10.94 4.96 20.54
N LEU A 506 -11.95 4.48 21.29
CA LEU A 506 -12.04 3.06 21.67
C LEU A 506 -12.08 2.15 20.44
N LEU A 507 -12.93 2.47 19.45
CA LEU A 507 -13.02 1.67 18.22
C LEU A 507 -11.71 1.64 17.43
N ARG A 508 -10.95 2.74 17.41
CA ARG A 508 -9.62 2.79 16.78
C ARG A 508 -8.58 1.97 17.54
N LYS A 509 -8.55 2.04 18.87
CA LYS A 509 -7.69 1.18 19.70
C LYS A 509 -8.03 -0.30 19.48
N LEU A 510 -9.31 -0.66 19.45
CA LEU A 510 -9.78 -2.00 19.13
C LEU A 510 -9.40 -2.45 17.72
N GLY A 511 -9.23 -1.52 16.77
CA GLY A 511 -8.76 -1.84 15.42
C GLY A 511 -7.41 -2.57 15.39
N VAL A 512 -6.55 -2.36 16.39
CA VAL A 512 -5.27 -3.08 16.53
C VAL A 512 -5.48 -4.56 16.93
N TYR A 513 -6.57 -4.85 17.63
CA TYR A 513 -6.99 -6.17 18.10
C TYR A 513 -8.22 -6.66 17.33
N SER A 514 -8.30 -6.40 16.05
CA SER A 514 -9.42 -6.84 15.22
C SER A 514 -8.93 -7.57 13.97
N VAL A 515 -9.82 -8.38 13.43
CA VAL A 515 -9.66 -9.08 12.15
C VAL A 515 -10.86 -8.79 11.28
N SER A 516 -10.58 -8.51 10.00
CA SER A 516 -11.62 -8.39 8.98
C SER A 516 -11.89 -9.75 8.32
N CYS A 517 -13.11 -10.26 8.48
CA CYS A 517 -13.56 -11.53 7.92
C CYS A 517 -14.44 -11.29 6.69
N TYR A 518 -14.32 -12.14 5.68
CA TYR A 518 -15.36 -12.23 4.66
C TYR A 518 -16.65 -12.80 5.24
N LYS A 519 -17.77 -12.49 4.59
CA LYS A 519 -19.10 -12.89 5.04
C LYS A 519 -19.18 -14.39 5.36
N ASP A 520 -18.69 -15.25 4.48
CA ASP A 520 -18.74 -16.71 4.65
C ASP A 520 -18.02 -17.20 5.91
N GLN A 521 -16.88 -16.58 6.25
CA GLN A 521 -16.13 -16.91 7.47
C GLN A 521 -16.83 -16.36 8.72
N PHE A 522 -17.37 -15.16 8.63
CA PHE A 522 -18.13 -14.56 9.71
C PHE A 522 -19.39 -15.38 10.03
N ASP A 523 -20.15 -15.78 9.01
CA ASP A 523 -21.36 -16.57 9.16
C ASP A 523 -21.07 -17.97 9.78
N LYS A 524 -19.93 -18.59 9.48
CA LYS A 524 -19.48 -19.83 10.11
C LYS A 524 -19.17 -19.66 11.60
N LEU A 525 -18.47 -18.58 11.96
CA LEU A 525 -18.16 -18.27 13.35
C LEU A 525 -19.44 -17.98 14.16
N ASP A 526 -20.38 -17.26 13.55
CA ASP A 526 -21.68 -16.96 14.16
C ASP A 526 -22.51 -18.25 14.35
N ALA A 527 -22.59 -19.10 13.34
CA ALA A 527 -23.26 -20.39 13.42
C ALA A 527 -22.67 -21.35 14.46
N ALA A 528 -21.36 -21.23 14.72
CA ALA A 528 -20.67 -21.98 15.79
C ALA A 528 -20.88 -21.35 17.19
N GLY A 529 -21.60 -20.23 17.31
CA GLY A 529 -21.79 -19.52 18.58
C GLY A 529 -20.53 -18.84 19.10
N ALA A 530 -19.51 -18.65 18.25
CA ALA A 530 -18.22 -18.07 18.62
C ALA A 530 -18.21 -16.53 18.62
N LEU A 531 -19.32 -15.89 18.25
CA LEU A 531 -19.43 -14.44 18.11
C LEU A 531 -20.54 -13.85 19.00
N GLU A 532 -20.25 -12.71 19.61
CA GLU A 532 -21.23 -11.81 20.19
C GLU A 532 -21.48 -10.68 19.18
N LEU A 533 -22.66 -10.72 18.52
CA LEU A 533 -23.03 -9.75 17.48
C LEU A 533 -23.33 -8.38 18.07
N ARG A 534 -23.00 -7.34 17.33
CA ARG A 534 -23.26 -5.95 17.69
C ARG A 534 -24.20 -5.26 16.69
N PRO A 535 -24.92 -4.22 17.13
CA PRO A 535 -25.89 -3.48 16.28
C PRO A 535 -25.26 -2.84 15.04
N ASP A 536 -23.97 -2.52 15.06
CA ASP A 536 -23.22 -1.91 13.95
C ASP A 536 -22.72 -2.94 12.91
N GLY A 537 -23.06 -4.22 13.09
CA GLY A 537 -22.66 -5.33 12.21
C GLY A 537 -21.24 -5.85 12.48
N SER A 538 -20.53 -5.34 13.48
CA SER A 538 -19.29 -5.93 14.01
C SER A 538 -19.62 -7.03 15.05
N ALA A 539 -18.61 -7.78 15.50
CA ALA A 539 -18.76 -8.78 16.54
C ALA A 539 -17.55 -8.82 17.48
N ILE A 540 -17.74 -9.34 18.68
CA ILE A 540 -16.66 -9.69 19.60
C ILE A 540 -16.52 -11.22 19.58
N LEU A 541 -15.29 -11.72 19.44
CA LEU A 541 -15.02 -13.15 19.55
C LEU A 541 -15.24 -13.61 21.01
N THR A 542 -16.12 -14.59 21.21
CA THR A 542 -16.40 -15.17 22.54
C THR A 542 -15.64 -16.44 22.77
N ASP A 543 -15.51 -17.27 21.73
CA ASP A 543 -14.70 -18.48 21.77
C ASP A 543 -13.26 -18.17 21.31
N THR A 544 -12.38 -17.94 22.27
CA THR A 544 -10.96 -17.64 22.01
C THR A 544 -10.19 -18.81 21.40
N SER A 545 -10.71 -20.05 21.42
CA SER A 545 -10.10 -21.20 20.73
C SER A 545 -10.09 -21.02 19.19
N CYS A 546 -11.01 -20.21 18.67
CA CYS A 546 -11.06 -19.85 17.25
C CYS A 546 -9.96 -18.88 16.81
N TYR A 547 -9.11 -18.39 17.72
CA TYR A 547 -8.01 -17.50 17.39
C TYR A 547 -6.68 -17.99 17.95
N SER A 548 -5.63 -17.91 17.13
CA SER A 548 -4.26 -18.22 17.54
C SER A 548 -3.32 -17.07 17.21
N GLU A 549 -2.47 -16.67 18.14
CA GLU A 549 -1.41 -15.68 17.92
C GLU A 549 -0.39 -16.10 16.82
N LYS A 550 -0.39 -17.39 16.46
CA LYS A 550 0.50 -17.95 15.43
C LYS A 550 -0.10 -17.93 14.03
N THR A 551 -1.39 -18.23 13.89
CA THR A 551 -2.06 -18.42 12.60
C THR A 551 -3.22 -17.45 12.36
N GLY A 552 -3.63 -16.72 13.39
CA GLY A 552 -4.80 -15.85 13.36
C GLY A 552 -6.12 -16.59 13.54
N LEU A 553 -7.19 -16.01 13.04
CA LEU A 553 -8.54 -16.53 13.13
C LEU A 553 -8.66 -17.82 12.29
N ALA A 554 -9.28 -18.85 12.86
CA ALA A 554 -9.46 -20.13 12.20
C ALA A 554 -10.32 -20.01 10.93
N MET A 555 -9.92 -20.70 9.87
CA MET A 555 -10.70 -20.77 8.63
C MET A 555 -11.74 -21.88 8.64
N ASP A 556 -11.45 -22.98 9.31
CA ASP A 556 -12.36 -24.08 9.53
C ASP A 556 -12.75 -24.08 11.01
N VAL A 557 -14.01 -23.77 11.28
CA VAL A 557 -14.60 -23.85 12.63
C VAL A 557 -15.59 -24.99 12.60
N GLU A 558 -15.44 -25.93 13.52
CA GLU A 558 -16.44 -27.00 13.68
C GLU A 558 -17.75 -26.38 14.18
N THR A 559 -18.77 -26.39 13.35
CA THR A 559 -20.12 -26.10 13.79
C THR A 559 -20.56 -27.23 14.68
N GLY A 560 -20.67 -26.97 15.97
CA GLY A 560 -21.14 -27.96 16.91
C GLY A 560 -22.46 -28.58 16.41
N ILE A 561 -22.49 -29.91 16.32
CA ILE A 561 -23.75 -30.65 16.10
C ILE A 561 -24.57 -30.40 17.36
N GLY A 562 -25.62 -29.58 17.24
CA GLY A 562 -26.55 -29.37 18.32
C GLY A 562 -27.13 -30.73 18.71
N LEU A 563 -26.66 -31.27 19.83
CA LEU A 563 -27.35 -32.38 20.49
C LEU A 563 -28.69 -31.80 20.97
N TYR A 564 -29.73 -32.01 20.17
CA TYR A 564 -31.11 -31.87 20.66
C TYR A 564 -31.34 -32.99 21.69
N PHE A 565 -31.38 -32.61 22.94
CA PHE A 565 -31.97 -33.42 23.99
C PHE A 565 -33.46 -33.08 24.15
#